data_3c5a2f13a06cdc35d7176bee5409f5d4
#
_entry.id   3c5a2f13a06cdc35d7176bee5409f5d4
#
_cell.length_a   1.000
_cell.length_b   1.000
_cell.length_c   1.000
_cell.angle_alpha   90.00
_cell.angle_beta   90.00
_cell.angle_gamma   90.00
#
_symmetry.space_group_name_H-M   'P 1'
#
loop_
_entity.id
_entity.type
_entity.pdbx_description
1 polymer ?
#
loop_
_entity_poly.entity_id
_entity_poly.type
_entity_poly.pdbx_seq_one_letter_code
_entity_poly.pdbx_strand_id
1 'polypeptide(L)'
;MMKRIFWHIFFLTIFLTILYLPVINRIKAVPPGKTYTKVHRIFEDYYYYLSVIRQGRGNWAEVDQYTTEKTNPSRVHLFYLFLGKIARITGISDSDAYYGAITVSLIIFYFYTCRLIRLLLPEKWMIPTLLIIYLAAPLPDFTFYLFDKKITTTYGWWTNTDIYHRLSLIPHHFFTGALLIGTVFYFILYLRQKKIKPAIICGLITGTANLFFAVPGFIFLVSVIAACIIFPAIIYLSAIKPLKKNKIQVFFNRQILTGLIIILALSVLTQAFVYLQLKLLGHPWSDNLIWEYNTYHAERFPYQFFIFLSSYGILPYLMIILFVNTILKPTFEKIFLLLIGMMPTILYLLSAGGILTINKIRFVYGAPYVFGGIAAIMAIRLIIGKFHNKLIPALFLFLLFLPNTFISLKNYRERDVKITNYNNNEFIPTIYFEAADFLNGNTEEFSNVLIPFNIGTLLPAYTHNKVYIGHEVSTADFWGKYALSNRFFYEKDMNRDEVQKILGNNRIEYVFWDSGPLPEIYSEFMAPVFRKEHIVIYKTKI
;
A
#
# COMPACT_ATOMS: atom_id res chain seq x y z
N MET A 1 -11.10 -19.90 -28.13
CA MET A 1 -11.47 -19.80 -26.70
C MET A 1 -10.43 -20.47 -25.79
N MET A 2 -10.12 -21.76 -25.95
CA MET A 2 -9.16 -22.52 -25.13
C MET A 2 -7.77 -21.85 -24.96
N LYS A 3 -7.12 -21.42 -26.07
CA LYS A 3 -5.82 -20.74 -26.03
C LYS A 3 -5.81 -19.46 -25.15
N ARG A 4 -6.94 -18.72 -25.08
CA ARG A 4 -7.04 -17.54 -24.21
C ARG A 4 -7.16 -17.91 -22.74
N ILE A 5 -8.00 -18.91 -22.43
CA ILE A 5 -8.17 -19.42 -21.05
C ILE A 5 -6.84 -19.94 -20.52
N PHE A 6 -6.08 -20.66 -21.34
CA PHE A 6 -4.75 -21.14 -21.00
C PHE A 6 -3.82 -20.00 -20.53
N TRP A 7 -3.71 -18.89 -21.28
CA TRP A 7 -2.86 -17.78 -20.90
C TRP A 7 -3.31 -17.09 -19.60
N HIS A 8 -4.62 -16.97 -19.36
CA HIS A 8 -5.11 -16.40 -18.11
C HIS A 8 -4.78 -17.29 -16.92
N ILE A 9 -4.98 -18.60 -17.04
CA ILE A 9 -4.60 -19.57 -15.98
C ILE A 9 -3.09 -19.51 -15.75
N PHE A 10 -2.30 -19.55 -16.82
CA PHE A 10 -0.83 -19.51 -16.75
C PHE A 10 -0.31 -18.27 -15.98
N PHE A 11 -0.76 -17.07 -16.34
CA PHE A 11 -0.34 -15.86 -15.62
C PHE A 11 -0.79 -15.85 -14.17
N LEU A 12 -2.03 -16.21 -13.88
CA LEU A 12 -2.55 -16.27 -12.51
C LEU A 12 -1.78 -17.30 -11.67
N THR A 13 -1.47 -18.47 -12.23
CA THR A 13 -0.65 -19.49 -11.54
C THR A 13 0.73 -18.95 -11.20
N ILE A 14 1.42 -18.30 -12.16
CA ILE A 14 2.73 -17.68 -11.90
C ILE A 14 2.62 -16.64 -10.78
N PHE A 15 1.61 -15.76 -10.84
CA PHE A 15 1.45 -14.69 -9.86
C PHE A 15 1.15 -15.23 -8.46
N LEU A 16 0.29 -16.24 -8.35
CA LEU A 16 0.01 -16.91 -7.09
C LEU A 16 1.25 -17.66 -6.56
N THR A 17 2.03 -18.29 -7.46
CA THR A 17 3.30 -18.91 -7.07
C THR A 17 4.28 -17.89 -6.51
N ILE A 18 4.44 -16.74 -7.16
CA ILE A 18 5.29 -15.65 -6.66
C ILE A 18 4.80 -15.14 -5.29
N LEU A 19 3.50 -15.04 -5.09
CA LEU A 19 2.93 -14.61 -3.81
C LEU A 19 3.17 -15.62 -2.68
N TYR A 20 2.89 -16.90 -2.94
CA TYR A 20 2.82 -17.92 -1.88
C TYR A 20 4.10 -18.71 -1.67
N LEU A 21 5.02 -18.76 -2.64
CA LEU A 21 6.26 -19.52 -2.51
C LEU A 21 7.09 -19.14 -1.27
N PRO A 22 7.28 -17.84 -0.94
CA PRO A 22 7.97 -17.46 0.29
C PRO A 22 7.26 -17.95 1.55
N VAL A 23 5.93 -17.84 1.58
CA VAL A 23 5.11 -18.28 2.73
C VAL A 23 5.20 -19.78 2.93
N ILE A 24 5.06 -20.56 1.86
CA ILE A 24 5.16 -22.03 1.90
C ILE A 24 6.53 -22.48 2.39
N ASN A 25 7.61 -21.85 1.92
CA ASN A 25 8.96 -22.18 2.35
C ASN A 25 9.15 -21.90 3.85
N ARG A 26 8.64 -20.77 4.35
CA ARG A 26 8.71 -20.43 5.77
C ARG A 26 7.90 -21.39 6.65
N ILE A 27 6.70 -21.79 6.21
CA ILE A 27 5.89 -22.80 6.92
C ILE A 27 6.66 -24.11 7.06
N LYS A 28 7.37 -24.55 6.00
CA LYS A 28 8.16 -25.80 6.03
C LYS A 28 9.41 -25.72 6.88
N ALA A 29 9.92 -24.51 7.14
CA ALA A 29 11.18 -24.26 7.83
C ALA A 29 11.00 -23.76 9.26
N VAL A 30 9.81 -23.89 9.86
CA VAL A 30 9.54 -23.44 11.23
C VAL A 30 10.44 -24.19 12.22
N PRO A 31 11.27 -23.49 13.02
CA PRO A 31 12.09 -24.14 14.04
C PRO A 31 11.23 -24.72 15.17
N PRO A 32 11.70 -25.78 15.84
CA PRO A 32 11.03 -26.31 17.03
C PRO A 32 10.81 -25.23 18.10
N GLY A 33 9.64 -25.24 18.74
CA GLY A 33 9.27 -24.26 19.78
C GLY A 33 8.91 -22.86 19.26
N LYS A 34 8.87 -22.66 17.94
CA LYS A 34 8.45 -21.39 17.31
C LYS A 34 7.19 -21.55 16.46
N THR A 35 6.51 -20.46 16.25
CA THR A 35 5.35 -20.32 15.35
C THR A 35 5.66 -19.30 14.28
N TYR A 36 5.42 -19.63 13.01
CA TYR A 36 5.52 -18.68 11.91
C TYR A 36 4.23 -17.86 11.82
N THR A 37 4.36 -16.56 11.97
CA THR A 37 3.22 -15.62 12.04
C THR A 37 2.72 -15.12 10.69
N LYS A 38 3.32 -15.57 9.58
CA LYS A 38 3.01 -15.15 8.21
C LYS A 38 3.22 -13.65 7.98
N VAL A 39 4.21 -13.03 8.65
CA VAL A 39 4.51 -11.60 8.46
C VAL A 39 4.65 -11.26 6.98
N HIS A 40 4.01 -10.17 6.60
CA HIS A 40 4.04 -9.65 5.24
C HIS A 40 4.64 -8.23 5.23
N ARG A 41 5.78 -8.07 4.58
CA ARG A 41 6.48 -6.79 4.40
C ARG A 41 7.03 -6.20 5.69
N ILE A 42 6.41 -5.16 6.21
CA ILE A 42 6.78 -4.46 7.42
C ILE A 42 6.03 -5.13 8.57
N PHE A 43 6.75 -5.68 9.54
CA PHE A 43 6.13 -6.47 10.61
C PHE A 43 5.24 -5.61 11.52
N GLU A 44 5.62 -4.36 11.77
CA GLU A 44 4.86 -3.42 12.58
C GLU A 44 3.49 -3.14 11.97
N ASP A 45 3.45 -2.72 10.70
CA ASP A 45 2.21 -2.51 9.95
C ASP A 45 1.37 -3.79 9.87
N TYR A 46 2.02 -4.94 9.65
CA TYR A 46 1.32 -6.21 9.54
C TYR A 46 0.57 -6.56 10.81
N TYR A 47 1.22 -6.50 11.98
CA TYR A 47 0.57 -6.77 13.26
C TYR A 47 -0.48 -5.73 13.61
N TYR A 48 -0.23 -4.46 13.29
CA TYR A 48 -1.23 -3.42 13.41
C TYR A 48 -2.50 -3.78 12.62
N TYR A 49 -2.37 -4.14 11.36
CA TYR A 49 -3.52 -4.54 10.54
C TYR A 49 -4.20 -5.80 11.03
N LEU A 50 -3.49 -6.78 11.59
CA LEU A 50 -4.11 -7.94 12.21
C LEU A 50 -4.94 -7.56 13.43
N SER A 51 -4.48 -6.62 14.27
CA SER A 51 -5.26 -6.13 15.43
C SER A 51 -6.57 -5.47 14.96
N VAL A 52 -6.53 -4.71 13.86
CA VAL A 52 -7.74 -4.11 13.27
C VAL A 52 -8.69 -5.17 12.68
N ILE A 53 -8.17 -6.20 11.98
CA ILE A 53 -8.98 -7.32 11.49
C ILE A 53 -9.66 -8.03 12.66
N ARG A 54 -8.95 -8.28 13.74
CA ARG A 54 -9.47 -8.89 14.96
C ARG A 54 -10.62 -8.09 15.57
N GLN A 55 -10.42 -6.77 15.77
CA GLN A 55 -11.49 -5.88 16.23
C GLN A 55 -12.69 -5.86 15.25
N GLY A 56 -12.39 -5.90 13.96
CA GLY A 56 -13.37 -5.96 12.88
C GLY A 56 -14.31 -7.16 12.97
N ARG A 57 -13.93 -8.27 13.63
CA ARG A 57 -14.85 -9.41 13.90
C ARG A 57 -16.08 -8.96 14.68
N GLY A 58 -15.91 -8.12 15.70
CA GLY A 58 -17.00 -7.59 16.54
C GLY A 58 -17.54 -6.24 16.05
N ASN A 59 -16.67 -5.31 15.72
CA ASN A 59 -16.96 -3.88 15.61
C ASN A 59 -16.83 -3.35 14.17
N TRP A 60 -17.44 -2.19 13.89
CA TRP A 60 -17.28 -1.40 12.67
C TRP A 60 -16.44 -0.13 12.88
N ALA A 61 -15.80 -0.03 14.03
CA ALA A 61 -14.82 0.98 14.35
C ALA A 61 -13.70 0.33 15.17
N GLU A 62 -12.49 0.79 14.98
CA GLU A 62 -11.32 0.35 15.73
C GLU A 62 -11.01 1.31 16.86
N VAL A 63 -10.47 0.80 17.96
CA VAL A 63 -9.82 1.54 19.04
C VAL A 63 -8.34 1.23 18.94
N ASP A 64 -7.49 2.24 19.07
CA ASP A 64 -6.06 1.99 19.06
C ASP A 64 -5.62 1.21 20.31
N GLN A 65 -4.96 0.08 20.07
CA GLN A 65 -4.45 -0.81 21.11
C GLN A 65 -2.95 -0.62 21.38
N TYR A 66 -2.27 0.25 20.63
CA TYR A 66 -0.83 0.49 20.73
C TYR A 66 -0.45 1.66 21.65
N THR A 67 -1.41 2.12 22.42
CA THR A 67 -1.23 3.18 23.40
C THR A 67 -2.19 2.99 24.58
N THR A 68 -1.76 3.36 25.78
CA THR A 68 -2.60 3.28 26.99
C THR A 68 -3.60 4.42 27.10
N GLU A 69 -3.38 5.51 26.37
CA GLU A 69 -4.25 6.67 26.34
C GLU A 69 -5.62 6.34 25.73
N LYS A 70 -6.62 7.10 26.15
CA LYS A 70 -7.95 6.98 25.57
C LYS A 70 -7.96 7.54 24.15
N THR A 71 -8.32 6.72 23.17
CA THR A 71 -8.45 7.10 21.77
C THR A 71 -9.90 7.05 21.33
N ASN A 72 -10.27 7.91 20.38
CA ASN A 72 -11.62 7.89 19.79
C ASN A 72 -11.73 6.73 18.79
N PRO A 73 -12.86 5.99 18.78
CA PRO A 73 -13.09 4.97 17.78
C PRO A 73 -13.07 5.55 16.36
N SER A 74 -12.43 4.84 15.42
CA SER A 74 -12.20 5.28 14.05
C SER A 74 -12.63 4.25 13.01
N ARG A 75 -12.85 4.71 11.78
CA ARG A 75 -13.03 3.89 10.57
C ARG A 75 -11.94 4.18 9.54
N VAL A 76 -10.80 4.71 9.95
CA VAL A 76 -9.70 5.03 9.04
C VAL A 76 -9.21 3.76 8.33
N HIS A 77 -9.15 2.64 9.04
CA HIS A 77 -8.79 1.35 8.47
C HIS A 77 -10.02 0.47 8.14
N LEU A 78 -11.07 1.08 7.56
CA LEU A 78 -12.33 0.41 7.22
C LEU A 78 -12.14 -0.88 6.40
N PHE A 79 -11.11 -0.93 5.54
CA PHE A 79 -10.77 -2.12 4.77
C PHE A 79 -10.50 -3.34 5.67
N TYR A 80 -9.68 -3.17 6.71
CA TYR A 80 -9.32 -4.25 7.63
C TYR A 80 -10.47 -4.61 8.58
N LEU A 81 -11.28 -3.64 9.01
CA LEU A 81 -12.52 -3.91 9.73
C LEU A 81 -13.48 -4.78 8.90
N PHE A 82 -13.58 -4.50 7.59
CA PHE A 82 -14.37 -5.32 6.67
C PHE A 82 -13.80 -6.75 6.53
N LEU A 83 -12.47 -6.91 6.46
CA LEU A 83 -11.83 -8.23 6.46
C LEU A 83 -12.13 -9.00 7.75
N GLY A 84 -12.21 -8.33 8.90
CA GLY A 84 -12.63 -8.93 10.17
C GLY A 84 -14.06 -9.49 10.11
N LYS A 85 -15.00 -8.79 9.47
CA LYS A 85 -16.36 -9.34 9.25
C LYS A 85 -16.32 -10.59 8.37
N ILE A 86 -15.52 -10.59 7.32
CA ILE A 86 -15.32 -11.79 6.47
C ILE A 86 -14.73 -12.93 7.30
N ALA A 87 -13.66 -12.66 8.06
CA ALA A 87 -13.00 -13.66 8.91
C ALA A 87 -13.97 -14.26 9.95
N ARG A 88 -14.87 -13.45 10.53
CA ARG A 88 -15.91 -13.93 11.44
C ARG A 88 -16.90 -14.88 10.76
N ILE A 89 -17.40 -14.50 9.57
CA ILE A 89 -18.42 -15.28 8.84
C ILE A 89 -17.83 -16.60 8.33
N THR A 90 -16.57 -16.57 7.85
CA THR A 90 -15.91 -17.74 7.25
C THR A 90 -15.18 -18.62 8.25
N GLY A 91 -14.93 -18.14 9.47
CA GLY A 91 -14.15 -18.86 10.50
C GLY A 91 -12.64 -18.91 10.26
N ILE A 92 -12.11 -18.21 9.22
CA ILE A 92 -10.67 -18.22 8.92
C ILE A 92 -9.89 -17.35 9.92
N SER A 93 -8.58 -17.59 10.03
CA SER A 93 -7.69 -16.76 10.86
C SER A 93 -7.54 -15.34 10.30
N ASP A 94 -7.13 -14.38 11.14
CA ASP A 94 -6.93 -12.99 10.72
C ASP A 94 -5.79 -12.87 9.70
N SER A 95 -4.72 -13.67 9.85
CA SER A 95 -3.65 -13.75 8.87
C SER A 95 -4.10 -14.36 7.54
N ASP A 96 -5.01 -15.36 7.56
CA ASP A 96 -5.56 -15.93 6.32
C ASP A 96 -6.53 -14.97 5.64
N ALA A 97 -7.29 -14.17 6.38
CA ALA A 97 -8.11 -13.10 5.83
C ALA A 97 -7.24 -12.01 5.16
N TYR A 98 -6.10 -11.66 5.77
CA TYR A 98 -5.14 -10.72 5.21
C TYR A 98 -4.56 -11.25 3.88
N TYR A 99 -4.06 -12.49 3.82
CA TYR A 99 -3.54 -13.10 2.59
C TYR A 99 -4.63 -13.37 1.55
N GLY A 100 -5.82 -13.75 1.98
CA GLY A 100 -6.99 -13.87 1.12
C GLY A 100 -7.33 -12.56 0.42
N ALA A 101 -7.22 -11.44 1.14
CA ALA A 101 -7.43 -10.11 0.56
C ALA A 101 -6.36 -9.75 -0.49
N ILE A 102 -5.08 -10.13 -0.30
CA ILE A 102 -4.04 -9.97 -1.33
C ILE A 102 -4.40 -10.79 -2.56
N THR A 103 -4.82 -12.04 -2.37
CA THR A 103 -5.19 -12.94 -3.48
C THR A 103 -6.37 -12.41 -4.28
N VAL A 104 -7.42 -11.98 -3.61
CA VAL A 104 -8.60 -11.39 -4.26
C VAL A 104 -8.22 -10.10 -4.99
N SER A 105 -7.39 -9.26 -4.37
CA SER A 105 -6.88 -8.03 -4.98
C SER A 105 -6.08 -8.31 -6.25
N LEU A 106 -5.22 -9.34 -6.24
CA LEU A 106 -4.45 -9.78 -7.40
C LEU A 106 -5.37 -10.22 -8.56
N ILE A 107 -6.39 -11.01 -8.26
CA ILE A 107 -7.36 -11.48 -9.28
C ILE A 107 -8.12 -10.30 -9.88
N ILE A 108 -8.62 -9.37 -9.04
CA ILE A 108 -9.36 -8.18 -9.50
C ILE A 108 -8.44 -7.26 -10.31
N PHE A 109 -7.20 -7.05 -9.84
CA PHE A 109 -6.18 -6.27 -10.52
C PHE A 109 -5.90 -6.83 -11.93
N TYR A 110 -5.65 -8.14 -12.03
CA TYR A 110 -5.43 -8.83 -13.29
C TYR A 110 -6.64 -8.73 -14.21
N PHE A 111 -7.84 -8.96 -13.69
CA PHE A 111 -9.08 -8.89 -14.44
C PHE A 111 -9.32 -7.51 -15.06
N TYR A 112 -9.24 -6.44 -14.25
CA TYR A 112 -9.43 -5.08 -14.77
C TYR A 112 -8.30 -4.65 -15.70
N THR A 113 -7.07 -5.07 -15.44
CA THR A 113 -5.94 -4.85 -16.35
C THR A 113 -6.24 -5.44 -17.73
N CYS A 114 -6.67 -6.71 -17.80
CA CYS A 114 -7.03 -7.35 -19.06
C CYS A 114 -8.20 -6.64 -19.75
N ARG A 115 -9.21 -6.21 -19.02
CA ARG A 115 -10.36 -5.46 -19.58
C ARG A 115 -9.94 -4.12 -20.14
N LEU A 116 -9.09 -3.39 -19.41
CA LEU A 116 -8.58 -2.09 -19.85
C LEU A 116 -7.71 -2.22 -21.11
N ILE A 117 -6.83 -3.23 -21.16
CA ILE A 117 -6.02 -3.51 -22.35
C ILE A 117 -6.91 -3.79 -23.55
N ARG A 118 -7.93 -4.65 -23.41
CA ARG A 118 -8.88 -4.96 -24.52
C ARG A 118 -9.68 -3.74 -24.98
N LEU A 119 -9.98 -2.83 -24.06
CA LEU A 119 -10.70 -1.60 -24.40
C LEU A 119 -9.82 -0.64 -25.22
N LEU A 120 -8.50 -0.61 -24.98
CA LEU A 120 -7.58 0.39 -25.52
C LEU A 120 -6.73 -0.13 -26.69
N LEU A 121 -6.46 -1.44 -26.74
CA LEU A 121 -5.50 -2.05 -27.65
C LEU A 121 -6.10 -3.24 -28.40
N PRO A 122 -5.66 -3.49 -29.66
CA PRO A 122 -6.02 -4.72 -30.37
C PRO A 122 -5.53 -5.97 -29.62
N GLU A 123 -6.28 -7.07 -29.71
CA GLU A 123 -6.07 -8.33 -28.99
C GLU A 123 -4.63 -8.87 -29.08
N LYS A 124 -3.98 -8.74 -30.24
CA LYS A 124 -2.58 -9.20 -30.44
C LYS A 124 -1.58 -8.54 -29.52
N TRP A 125 -1.90 -7.40 -28.91
CA TRP A 125 -1.04 -6.68 -27.95
C TRP A 125 -1.32 -7.05 -26.49
N MET A 126 -2.29 -7.92 -26.21
CA MET A 126 -2.64 -8.32 -24.85
C MET A 126 -1.43 -8.88 -24.09
N ILE A 127 -0.82 -9.94 -24.63
CA ILE A 127 0.31 -10.62 -23.97
C ILE A 127 1.54 -9.69 -23.85
N PRO A 128 2.00 -9.00 -24.92
CA PRO A 128 3.09 -8.04 -24.79
C PRO A 128 2.83 -6.97 -23.73
N THR A 129 1.61 -6.46 -23.61
CA THR A 129 1.26 -5.45 -22.60
C THR A 129 1.31 -6.04 -21.19
N LEU A 130 0.77 -7.24 -20.98
CA LEU A 130 0.85 -7.92 -19.68
C LEU A 130 2.30 -8.18 -19.26
N LEU A 131 3.14 -8.64 -20.20
CA LEU A 131 4.57 -8.85 -19.92
C LEU A 131 5.26 -7.54 -19.49
N ILE A 132 5.01 -6.42 -20.20
CA ILE A 132 5.57 -5.13 -19.79
C ILE A 132 5.04 -4.70 -18.41
N ILE A 133 3.75 -4.78 -18.17
CA ILE A 133 3.14 -4.39 -16.90
C ILE A 133 3.74 -5.17 -15.73
N TYR A 134 3.92 -6.47 -15.89
CA TYR A 134 4.30 -7.35 -14.79
C TYR A 134 5.80 -7.62 -14.69
N LEU A 135 6.56 -7.50 -15.79
CA LEU A 135 7.98 -7.81 -15.82
C LEU A 135 8.89 -6.60 -15.99
N ALA A 136 8.36 -5.41 -16.34
CA ALA A 136 9.20 -4.22 -16.40
C ALA A 136 9.81 -3.92 -15.02
N ALA A 137 11.11 -3.68 -14.99
CA ALA A 137 11.89 -3.50 -13.78
C ALA A 137 12.61 -2.14 -13.79
N PRO A 138 13.10 -1.65 -12.65
CA PRO A 138 13.92 -0.45 -12.56
C PRO A 138 15.16 -0.52 -13.47
N LEU A 139 15.70 0.63 -13.86
CA LEU A 139 16.97 0.68 -14.57
C LEU A 139 18.12 0.19 -13.66
N PRO A 140 19.16 -0.46 -14.22
CA PRO A 140 20.31 -0.89 -13.44
C PRO A 140 21.07 0.27 -12.79
N ASP A 141 21.77 -0.01 -11.69
CA ASP A 141 22.47 0.96 -10.87
C ASP A 141 23.59 1.73 -11.59
N PHE A 142 24.10 1.25 -12.73
CA PHE A 142 25.15 1.95 -13.48
C PHE A 142 24.75 3.36 -13.94
N THR A 143 23.45 3.68 -13.99
CA THR A 143 22.94 5.01 -14.32
C THR A 143 23.23 6.05 -13.25
N PHE A 144 23.64 5.65 -12.06
CA PHE A 144 23.80 6.52 -10.90
C PHE A 144 25.23 6.96 -10.60
N TYR A 145 26.20 6.40 -11.29
CA TYR A 145 27.60 6.82 -11.15
C TYR A 145 27.93 8.19 -11.75
N LEU A 146 26.99 8.81 -12.44
CA LEU A 146 27.16 10.14 -13.03
C LEU A 146 27.37 11.27 -12.02
N PHE A 147 27.11 11.04 -10.72
CA PHE A 147 27.16 12.06 -9.67
C PHE A 147 27.99 11.65 -8.44
N ASP A 148 28.92 10.73 -8.58
CA ASP A 148 29.77 10.19 -7.49
C ASP A 148 29.05 9.66 -6.25
N LYS A 149 27.75 9.41 -6.35
CA LYS A 149 26.98 8.83 -5.26
C LYS A 149 26.24 7.58 -5.74
N LYS A 150 26.41 6.49 -4.99
CA LYS A 150 25.64 5.27 -5.17
C LYS A 150 24.19 5.54 -4.77
N ILE A 151 23.37 5.88 -5.75
CA ILE A 151 21.92 6.04 -5.54
C ILE A 151 21.31 4.65 -5.68
N THR A 152 20.93 4.05 -4.56
CA THR A 152 20.11 2.85 -4.58
C THR A 152 18.67 3.25 -4.90
N THR A 153 17.97 2.44 -5.70
CA THR A 153 16.52 2.59 -5.92
C THR A 153 15.78 2.22 -4.64
N THR A 154 15.84 3.09 -3.64
CA THR A 154 15.32 2.86 -2.29
C THR A 154 13.84 2.49 -2.26
N TYR A 155 13.08 2.87 -3.28
CA TYR A 155 11.64 2.63 -3.35
C TYR A 155 11.23 1.32 -4.05
N GLY A 156 12.20 0.58 -4.61
CA GLY A 156 11.90 -0.67 -5.32
C GLY A 156 11.32 -1.77 -4.43
N TRP A 157 11.72 -1.80 -3.18
CA TRP A 157 11.45 -2.92 -2.27
C TRP A 157 10.06 -2.91 -1.61
N TRP A 158 9.31 -1.82 -1.64
CA TRP A 158 7.98 -1.71 -1.02
C TRP A 158 6.93 -1.01 -1.88
N THR A 159 7.25 -0.74 -3.13
CA THR A 159 6.37 -0.08 -4.09
C THR A 159 6.07 -0.95 -5.30
N ASN A 160 5.22 -0.46 -6.20
CA ASN A 160 4.95 -1.09 -7.50
C ASN A 160 6.16 -1.19 -8.44
N THR A 161 7.31 -0.60 -8.11
CA THR A 161 8.47 -0.59 -8.99
C THR A 161 9.18 -1.95 -9.05
N ASP A 162 9.18 -2.71 -7.97
CA ASP A 162 9.69 -4.09 -7.93
C ASP A 162 8.64 -5.11 -8.39
N ILE A 163 9.04 -6.15 -9.12
CA ILE A 163 8.13 -7.18 -9.67
C ILE A 163 7.40 -7.93 -8.58
N TYR A 164 8.11 -8.37 -7.55
CA TYR A 164 7.52 -9.12 -6.46
C TYR A 164 6.54 -8.25 -5.66
N HIS A 165 6.93 -7.02 -5.34
CA HIS A 165 6.05 -6.07 -4.64
C HIS A 165 4.80 -5.72 -5.43
N ARG A 166 4.92 -5.61 -6.76
CA ARG A 166 3.78 -5.37 -7.65
C ARG A 166 2.72 -6.47 -7.59
N LEU A 167 3.14 -7.70 -7.34
CA LEU A 167 2.27 -8.88 -7.25
C LEU A 167 1.87 -9.24 -5.82
N SER A 168 2.46 -8.56 -4.82
CA SER A 168 2.30 -8.86 -3.40
C SER A 168 2.32 -7.58 -2.56
N LEU A 169 1.52 -6.58 -2.94
CA LEU A 169 1.36 -5.34 -2.18
C LEU A 169 0.58 -5.58 -0.89
N ILE A 170 0.75 -4.65 0.06
CA ILE A 170 -0.11 -4.56 1.25
C ILE A 170 -1.59 -4.55 0.80
N PRO A 171 -2.49 -5.32 1.43
CA PRO A 171 -3.82 -5.59 0.89
C PRO A 171 -4.62 -4.36 0.48
N HIS A 172 -4.70 -3.32 1.33
CA HIS A 172 -5.49 -2.13 0.99
C HIS A 172 -4.87 -1.32 -0.16
N HIS A 173 -3.54 -1.26 -0.28
CA HIS A 173 -2.88 -0.64 -1.44
C HIS A 173 -3.14 -1.42 -2.72
N PHE A 174 -3.11 -2.75 -2.64
CA PHE A 174 -3.33 -3.60 -3.80
C PHE A 174 -4.78 -3.54 -4.27
N PHE A 175 -5.71 -3.66 -3.34
CA PHE A 175 -7.15 -3.60 -3.63
C PHE A 175 -7.56 -2.27 -4.24
N THR A 176 -7.12 -1.16 -3.63
CA THR A 176 -7.45 0.17 -4.15
C THR A 176 -6.74 0.49 -5.47
N GLY A 177 -5.53 -0.04 -5.69
CA GLY A 177 -4.86 -0.02 -6.99
C GLY A 177 -5.66 -0.78 -8.07
N ALA A 178 -6.20 -1.95 -7.72
CA ALA A 178 -7.08 -2.71 -8.61
C ALA A 178 -8.39 -1.95 -8.92
N LEU A 179 -8.97 -1.30 -7.91
CA LEU A 179 -10.14 -0.44 -8.09
C LEU A 179 -9.84 0.78 -8.96
N LEU A 180 -8.64 1.39 -8.85
CA LEU A 180 -8.22 2.48 -9.74
C LEU A 180 -8.24 2.06 -11.21
N ILE A 181 -7.76 0.85 -11.52
CA ILE A 181 -7.81 0.34 -12.91
C ILE A 181 -9.27 0.16 -13.34
N GLY A 182 -10.12 -0.37 -12.46
CA GLY A 182 -11.55 -0.48 -12.70
C GLY A 182 -12.23 0.88 -12.91
N THR A 183 -11.87 1.87 -12.11
CA THR A 183 -12.32 3.27 -12.26
C THR A 183 -11.97 3.82 -13.64
N VAL A 184 -10.70 3.68 -14.07
CA VAL A 184 -10.24 4.14 -15.39
C VAL A 184 -10.96 3.39 -16.52
N PHE A 185 -11.16 2.07 -16.36
CA PHE A 185 -11.92 1.27 -17.35
C PHE A 185 -13.35 1.81 -17.52
N TYR A 186 -14.10 2.01 -16.43
CA TYR A 186 -15.47 2.50 -16.49
C TYR A 186 -15.55 3.97 -16.92
N PHE A 187 -14.55 4.78 -16.58
CA PHE A 187 -14.46 6.16 -17.05
C PHE A 187 -14.30 6.23 -18.57
N ILE A 188 -13.39 5.46 -19.16
CA ILE A 188 -13.22 5.41 -20.63
C ILE A 188 -14.47 4.83 -21.31
N LEU A 189 -15.07 3.80 -20.69
CA LEU A 189 -16.31 3.23 -21.20
C LEU A 189 -17.45 4.28 -21.21
N TYR A 190 -17.53 5.10 -20.15
CA TYR A 190 -18.46 6.23 -20.07
C TYR A 190 -18.20 7.27 -21.17
N LEU A 191 -16.97 7.69 -21.38
CA LEU A 191 -16.61 8.65 -22.42
C LEU A 191 -16.99 8.18 -23.82
N ARG A 192 -16.84 6.87 -24.09
CA ARG A 192 -17.17 6.27 -25.39
C ARG A 192 -18.67 6.04 -25.58
N GLN A 193 -19.36 5.55 -24.55
CA GLN A 193 -20.78 5.22 -24.64
C GLN A 193 -21.70 6.41 -24.35
N LYS A 194 -21.23 7.40 -23.60
CA LYS A 194 -22.01 8.57 -23.10
C LYS A 194 -23.25 8.18 -22.27
N LYS A 195 -23.25 6.96 -21.68
CA LYS A 195 -24.33 6.47 -20.81
C LYS A 195 -24.04 6.75 -19.37
N ILE A 196 -25.06 7.11 -18.59
CA ILE A 196 -24.92 7.45 -17.18
C ILE A 196 -24.50 6.25 -16.29
N LYS A 197 -24.89 5.04 -16.63
CA LYS A 197 -24.59 3.83 -15.86
C LYS A 197 -23.09 3.59 -15.66
N PRO A 198 -22.21 3.64 -16.69
CA PRO A 198 -20.76 3.55 -16.47
C PRO A 198 -20.20 4.68 -15.60
N ALA A 199 -20.76 5.89 -15.65
CA ALA A 199 -20.34 7.00 -14.80
C ALA A 199 -20.67 6.75 -13.32
N ILE A 200 -21.87 6.25 -13.03
CA ILE A 200 -22.26 5.87 -11.65
C ILE A 200 -21.35 4.75 -11.13
N ILE A 201 -21.09 3.71 -11.92
CA ILE A 201 -20.21 2.61 -11.52
C ILE A 201 -18.78 3.14 -11.28
N CYS A 202 -18.28 4.01 -12.16
CA CYS A 202 -16.98 4.68 -11.98
C CYS A 202 -16.92 5.43 -10.64
N GLY A 203 -17.92 6.27 -10.36
CA GLY A 203 -17.99 7.02 -9.11
C GLY A 203 -18.07 6.14 -7.86
N LEU A 204 -18.87 5.05 -7.90
CA LEU A 204 -18.97 4.11 -6.79
C LEU A 204 -17.66 3.36 -6.54
N ILE A 205 -16.99 2.88 -7.58
CA ILE A 205 -15.68 2.21 -7.45
C ILE A 205 -14.64 3.19 -6.88
N THR A 206 -14.61 4.44 -7.38
CA THR A 206 -13.70 5.47 -6.87
C THR A 206 -14.00 5.80 -5.41
N GLY A 207 -15.28 5.95 -5.05
CA GLY A 207 -15.70 6.19 -3.67
C GLY A 207 -15.29 5.05 -2.73
N THR A 208 -15.47 3.80 -3.15
CA THR A 208 -15.00 2.63 -2.38
C THR A 208 -13.49 2.63 -2.22
N ALA A 209 -12.73 2.94 -3.30
CA ALA A 209 -11.28 3.06 -3.21
C ALA A 209 -10.87 4.14 -2.20
N ASN A 210 -11.51 5.31 -2.22
CA ASN A 210 -11.23 6.40 -1.28
C ASN A 210 -11.47 6.02 0.18
N LEU A 211 -12.56 5.29 0.46
CA LEU A 211 -12.88 4.84 1.82
C LEU A 211 -11.85 3.83 2.38
N PHE A 212 -11.16 3.11 1.52
CA PHE A 212 -10.15 2.13 1.92
C PHE A 212 -8.72 2.68 1.88
N PHE A 213 -8.41 3.51 0.90
CA PHE A 213 -7.15 4.24 0.79
C PHE A 213 -7.30 5.37 -0.26
N ALA A 214 -7.30 6.61 0.19
CA ALA A 214 -7.74 7.76 -0.61
C ALA A 214 -6.80 8.13 -1.79
N VAL A 215 -5.52 7.75 -1.74
CA VAL A 215 -4.50 8.22 -2.70
C VAL A 215 -4.79 7.80 -4.15
N PRO A 216 -5.15 6.55 -4.50
CA PRO A 216 -5.50 6.19 -5.87
C PRO A 216 -6.67 6.99 -6.43
N GLY A 217 -7.70 7.23 -5.63
CA GLY A 217 -8.83 8.06 -6.05
C GLY A 217 -8.45 9.54 -6.21
N PHE A 218 -7.53 10.06 -5.39
CA PHE A 218 -6.96 11.40 -5.54
C PHE A 218 -6.18 11.52 -6.86
N ILE A 219 -5.33 10.55 -7.20
CA ILE A 219 -4.63 10.50 -8.49
C ILE A 219 -5.63 10.54 -9.65
N PHE A 220 -6.70 9.76 -9.58
CA PHE A 220 -7.75 9.76 -10.59
C PHE A 220 -8.45 11.11 -10.70
N LEU A 221 -8.89 11.67 -9.57
CA LEU A 221 -9.58 12.97 -9.49
C LEU A 221 -8.77 14.09 -10.15
N VAL A 222 -7.50 14.23 -9.73
CA VAL A 222 -6.60 15.26 -10.28
C VAL A 222 -6.35 15.04 -11.76
N SER A 223 -6.22 13.77 -12.21
CA SER A 223 -6.06 13.45 -13.64
C SER A 223 -7.26 13.83 -14.48
N VAL A 224 -8.49 13.64 -13.96
CA VAL A 224 -9.73 14.04 -14.65
C VAL A 224 -9.82 15.56 -14.74
N ILE A 225 -9.58 16.27 -13.62
CA ILE A 225 -9.61 17.74 -13.58
C ILE A 225 -8.57 18.31 -14.55
N ALA A 226 -7.32 17.80 -14.50
CA ALA A 226 -6.28 18.24 -15.41
C ALA A 226 -6.64 17.97 -16.87
N ALA A 227 -7.25 16.83 -17.20
CA ALA A 227 -7.71 16.53 -18.55
C ALA A 227 -8.81 17.52 -19.01
N CYS A 228 -9.73 17.88 -18.11
CA CYS A 228 -10.78 18.86 -18.41
C CYS A 228 -10.22 20.27 -18.70
N ILE A 229 -9.07 20.63 -18.13
CA ILE A 229 -8.38 21.91 -18.35
C ILE A 229 -7.49 21.85 -19.60
N ILE A 230 -6.65 20.81 -19.69
CA ILE A 230 -5.60 20.69 -20.73
C ILE A 230 -6.20 20.41 -22.11
N PHE A 231 -7.27 19.61 -22.20
CA PHE A 231 -7.87 19.29 -23.49
C PHE A 231 -8.41 20.52 -24.23
N PRO A 232 -9.23 21.42 -23.63
CA PRO A 232 -9.63 22.67 -24.28
C PRO A 232 -8.44 23.58 -24.61
N ALA A 233 -7.45 23.69 -23.67
CA ALA A 233 -6.27 24.52 -23.88
C ALA A 233 -5.47 24.08 -25.12
N ILE A 234 -5.19 22.79 -25.27
CA ILE A 234 -4.47 22.25 -26.44
C ILE A 234 -5.28 22.52 -27.72
N ILE A 235 -6.61 22.30 -27.69
CA ILE A 235 -7.45 22.56 -28.87
C ILE A 235 -7.44 24.05 -29.22
N TYR A 236 -7.51 24.93 -28.23
CA TYR A 236 -7.47 26.37 -28.43
C TYR A 236 -6.13 26.83 -29.01
N LEU A 237 -5.00 26.42 -28.40
CA LEU A 237 -3.65 26.77 -28.85
C LEU A 237 -3.32 26.19 -30.23
N SER A 238 -3.85 24.99 -30.57
CA SER A 238 -3.67 24.39 -31.87
C SER A 238 -4.61 24.95 -32.95
N ALA A 239 -5.46 25.94 -32.61
CA ALA A 239 -6.54 26.46 -33.42
C ALA A 239 -6.11 27.63 -34.30
N ILE A 240 -5.37 27.36 -35.37
CA ILE A 240 -5.20 28.29 -36.50
C ILE A 240 -6.47 28.33 -37.43
N LYS A 241 -7.54 27.60 -37.11
CA LYS A 241 -8.77 27.54 -37.95
C LYS A 241 -10.07 27.49 -37.10
N PRO A 242 -11.13 28.24 -37.49
CA PRO A 242 -12.39 28.40 -36.73
C PRO A 242 -13.23 27.12 -36.50
N LEU A 243 -12.91 26.02 -37.17
CA LEU A 243 -13.60 24.72 -37.04
C LEU A 243 -13.51 24.03 -35.67
N LYS A 244 -12.81 24.61 -34.69
CA LYS A 244 -12.44 23.88 -33.47
C LYS A 244 -13.27 24.21 -32.22
N LYS A 245 -13.94 25.36 -32.17
CA LYS A 245 -14.87 25.71 -31.08
C LYS A 245 -15.99 24.67 -30.94
N ASN A 246 -16.49 24.16 -32.04
CA ASN A 246 -17.52 23.12 -32.09
C ASN A 246 -17.04 21.78 -31.46
N LYS A 247 -15.75 21.43 -31.54
CA LYS A 247 -15.23 20.16 -30.95
C LYS A 247 -15.28 20.15 -29.44
N ILE A 248 -15.00 21.29 -28.78
CA ILE A 248 -15.08 21.42 -27.33
C ILE A 248 -16.53 21.34 -26.87
N GLN A 249 -17.44 22.07 -27.53
CA GLN A 249 -18.87 22.06 -27.20
C GLN A 249 -19.51 20.68 -27.41
N VAL A 250 -19.14 20.00 -28.50
CA VAL A 250 -19.63 18.64 -28.82
C VAL A 250 -19.12 17.63 -27.80
N PHE A 251 -17.90 17.82 -27.25
CA PHE A 251 -17.37 16.94 -26.23
C PHE A 251 -18.05 17.22 -24.87
N PHE A 252 -18.10 18.46 -24.40
CA PHE A 252 -18.71 18.85 -23.12
C PHE A 252 -20.23 19.02 -23.25
N ASN A 253 -20.92 18.05 -23.83
CA ASN A 253 -22.37 18.05 -23.86
C ASN A 253 -22.97 17.72 -22.47
N ARG A 254 -24.29 17.93 -22.30
CA ARG A 254 -25.00 17.73 -21.03
C ARG A 254 -24.76 16.34 -20.43
N GLN A 255 -24.72 15.28 -21.27
CA GLN A 255 -24.52 13.91 -20.78
C GLN A 255 -23.13 13.72 -20.18
N ILE A 256 -22.08 14.22 -20.86
CA ILE A 256 -20.70 14.17 -20.35
C ILE A 256 -20.56 14.98 -19.05
N LEU A 257 -21.13 16.19 -19.01
CA LEU A 257 -21.05 17.02 -17.79
C LEU A 257 -21.76 16.37 -16.61
N THR A 258 -22.97 15.82 -16.82
CA THR A 258 -23.70 15.14 -15.74
C THR A 258 -22.93 13.96 -15.15
N GLY A 259 -22.34 13.13 -15.98
CA GLY A 259 -21.55 12.00 -15.47
C GLY A 259 -20.25 12.41 -14.80
N LEU A 260 -19.56 13.45 -15.31
CA LEU A 260 -18.40 14.03 -14.64
C LEU A 260 -18.76 14.54 -13.24
N ILE A 261 -19.87 15.29 -13.12
CA ILE A 261 -20.36 15.79 -11.83
C ILE A 261 -20.60 14.65 -10.85
N ILE A 262 -21.26 13.57 -11.28
CA ILE A 262 -21.51 12.40 -10.40
C ILE A 262 -20.20 11.77 -9.93
N ILE A 263 -19.26 11.55 -10.86
CA ILE A 263 -17.95 10.95 -10.54
C ILE A 263 -17.18 11.82 -9.54
N LEU A 264 -17.10 13.14 -9.84
CA LEU A 264 -16.37 14.09 -9.00
C LEU A 264 -17.04 14.25 -7.63
N ALA A 265 -18.37 14.36 -7.57
CA ALA A 265 -19.10 14.47 -6.31
C ALA A 265 -18.86 13.26 -5.39
N LEU A 266 -19.01 12.03 -5.91
CA LEU A 266 -18.77 10.81 -5.12
C LEU A 266 -17.31 10.71 -4.67
N SER A 267 -16.36 11.09 -5.53
CA SER A 267 -14.94 11.07 -5.18
C SER A 267 -14.60 12.10 -4.10
N VAL A 268 -15.06 13.34 -4.24
CA VAL A 268 -14.79 14.42 -3.28
C VAL A 268 -15.45 14.14 -1.93
N LEU A 269 -16.72 13.70 -1.91
CA LEU A 269 -17.44 13.41 -0.67
C LEU A 269 -16.75 12.31 0.13
N THR A 270 -16.30 11.24 -0.52
CA THR A 270 -15.61 10.13 0.16
C THR A 270 -14.22 10.51 0.64
N GLN A 271 -13.47 11.31 -0.12
CA GLN A 271 -12.17 11.85 0.33
C GLN A 271 -12.33 12.81 1.50
N ALA A 272 -13.32 13.70 1.45
CA ALA A 272 -13.62 14.61 2.54
C ALA A 272 -13.99 13.86 3.82
N PHE A 273 -14.78 12.79 3.71
CA PHE A 273 -15.11 11.94 4.86
C PHE A 273 -13.86 11.34 5.53
N VAL A 274 -12.93 10.76 4.76
CA VAL A 274 -11.68 10.20 5.29
C VAL A 274 -10.81 11.30 5.91
N TYR A 275 -10.63 12.42 5.21
CA TYR A 275 -9.85 13.55 5.71
C TYR A 275 -10.39 14.10 7.03
N LEU A 276 -11.72 14.24 7.14
CA LEU A 276 -12.37 14.72 8.36
C LEU A 276 -12.17 13.74 9.52
N GLN A 277 -12.21 12.44 9.29
CA GLN A 277 -11.88 11.46 10.34
C GLN A 277 -10.44 11.66 10.84
N LEU A 278 -9.45 11.71 9.94
CA LEU A 278 -8.06 11.92 10.30
C LEU A 278 -7.87 13.24 11.07
N LYS A 279 -8.56 14.31 10.68
CA LYS A 279 -8.40 15.62 11.30
C LYS A 279 -9.10 15.77 12.66
N LEU A 280 -10.30 15.20 12.81
CA LEU A 280 -11.21 15.51 13.93
C LEU A 280 -11.15 14.48 15.08
N LEU A 281 -10.66 13.27 14.84
CA LEU A 281 -10.65 12.22 15.85
C LEU A 281 -9.51 12.32 16.87
N GLY A 282 -8.52 13.19 16.62
CA GLY A 282 -7.35 13.34 17.48
C GLY A 282 -6.35 12.19 17.36
N HIS A 283 -5.44 12.08 18.34
CA HIS A 283 -4.44 11.00 18.40
C HIS A 283 -5.11 9.61 18.39
N PRO A 284 -4.56 8.61 17.69
CA PRO A 284 -3.40 8.65 16.78
C PRO A 284 -3.78 9.03 15.35
N TRP A 285 -5.07 9.22 15.05
CA TRP A 285 -5.57 9.42 13.68
C TRP A 285 -5.05 10.73 13.08
N SER A 286 -5.01 11.80 13.88
CA SER A 286 -4.43 13.09 13.46
C SER A 286 -2.92 13.02 13.26
N ASP A 287 -2.23 12.15 13.97
CA ASP A 287 -0.78 12.03 13.92
C ASP A 287 -0.31 11.43 12.61
N ASN A 288 -1.16 10.64 11.94
CA ASN A 288 -0.90 10.23 10.56
C ASN A 288 -0.73 11.42 9.61
N LEU A 289 -1.50 12.52 9.79
CA LEU A 289 -1.32 13.74 8.99
C LEU A 289 -0.03 14.47 9.36
N ILE A 290 0.34 14.48 10.65
CA ILE A 290 1.60 15.06 11.12
C ILE A 290 2.78 14.24 10.60
N TRP A 291 2.71 12.92 10.63
CA TRP A 291 3.71 12.03 10.07
C TRP A 291 3.89 12.25 8.57
N GLU A 292 2.80 12.35 7.80
CA GLU A 292 2.84 12.68 6.38
C GLU A 292 3.53 14.03 6.14
N TYR A 293 3.22 15.03 6.93
CA TYR A 293 3.85 16.35 6.87
C TYR A 293 5.34 16.30 7.21
N ASN A 294 5.75 15.59 8.25
CA ASN A 294 7.13 15.52 8.69
C ASN A 294 8.00 14.70 7.72
N THR A 295 7.46 13.63 7.16
CA THR A 295 8.23 12.71 6.30
C THR A 295 8.42 13.24 4.87
N TYR A 296 7.57 14.16 4.35
CA TYR A 296 7.81 14.71 3.02
C TYR A 296 9.05 15.62 2.97
N HIS A 297 9.43 16.24 4.10
CA HIS A 297 10.62 17.09 4.21
C HIS A 297 11.95 16.31 4.24
N ALA A 298 11.93 15.04 4.57
CA ALA A 298 13.14 14.26 4.86
C ALA A 298 14.07 14.05 3.65
N GLU A 299 13.58 14.26 2.44
CA GLU A 299 14.35 14.02 1.23
C GLU A 299 14.24 15.17 0.23
N ARG A 300 15.38 15.72 -0.19
CA ARG A 300 15.43 16.92 -1.05
C ARG A 300 15.58 16.60 -2.53
N PHE A 301 14.82 17.34 -3.39
CA PHE A 301 15.09 17.48 -4.82
C PHE A 301 16.52 18.03 -5.06
N PRO A 302 17.33 17.58 -6.12
CA PRO A 302 16.88 16.87 -7.33
C PRO A 302 17.03 15.34 -7.29
N TYR A 303 17.62 14.76 -6.27
CA TYR A 303 17.87 13.32 -6.15
C TYR A 303 16.62 12.48 -6.42
N GLN A 304 15.51 12.92 -5.89
CA GLN A 304 14.22 12.26 -5.94
C GLN A 304 13.72 12.04 -7.37
N PHE A 305 14.00 12.98 -8.27
CA PHE A 305 13.60 12.89 -9.67
C PHE A 305 14.29 11.71 -10.38
N PHE A 306 15.59 11.56 -10.21
CA PHE A 306 16.35 10.47 -10.83
C PHE A 306 16.00 9.11 -10.24
N ILE A 307 15.86 9.01 -8.91
CA ILE A 307 15.41 7.80 -8.25
C ILE A 307 14.05 7.37 -8.80
N PHE A 308 13.13 8.32 -8.93
CA PHE A 308 11.79 8.05 -9.44
C PHE A 308 11.83 7.57 -10.89
N LEU A 309 12.49 8.30 -11.79
CA LEU A 309 12.59 7.92 -13.19
C LEU A 309 13.25 6.54 -13.37
N SER A 310 14.35 6.30 -12.67
CA SER A 310 15.06 5.01 -12.74
C SER A 310 14.22 3.86 -12.19
N SER A 311 13.39 4.11 -11.17
CA SER A 311 12.49 3.11 -10.59
C SER A 311 11.41 2.63 -11.57
N TYR A 312 11.00 3.48 -12.51
CA TYR A 312 10.06 3.10 -13.59
C TYR A 312 10.74 2.58 -14.85
N GLY A 313 12.06 2.47 -14.86
CA GLY A 313 12.82 1.94 -15.99
C GLY A 313 12.60 2.77 -17.25
N ILE A 314 12.32 2.10 -18.36
CA ILE A 314 12.15 2.75 -19.67
C ILE A 314 10.75 3.35 -19.90
N LEU A 315 9.77 3.04 -19.04
CA LEU A 315 8.37 3.45 -19.25
C LEU A 315 8.19 4.97 -19.39
N PRO A 316 8.78 5.84 -18.56
CA PRO A 316 8.64 7.29 -18.69
C PRO A 316 9.14 7.82 -20.03
N TYR A 317 10.23 7.28 -20.55
CA TYR A 317 10.80 7.70 -21.85
C TYR A 317 9.87 7.34 -23.03
N LEU A 318 9.25 6.16 -22.97
CA LEU A 318 8.25 5.77 -23.98
C LEU A 318 6.98 6.62 -23.88
N MET A 319 6.63 7.09 -22.70
CA MET A 319 5.49 7.99 -22.51
C MET A 319 5.71 9.37 -23.15
N ILE A 320 6.96 9.86 -23.23
CA ILE A 320 7.30 11.10 -23.96
C ILE A 320 6.90 10.99 -25.45
N ILE A 321 7.12 9.83 -26.07
CA ILE A 321 6.75 9.59 -27.47
C ILE A 321 5.22 9.67 -27.63
N LEU A 322 4.49 9.07 -26.71
CA LEU A 322 3.04 9.15 -26.70
C LEU A 322 2.54 10.59 -26.46
N PHE A 323 3.22 11.35 -25.62
CA PHE A 323 2.92 12.76 -25.34
C PHE A 323 2.99 13.60 -26.62
N VAL A 324 4.09 13.51 -27.38
CA VAL A 324 4.24 14.21 -28.67
C VAL A 324 3.12 13.83 -29.63
N ASN A 325 2.80 12.54 -29.77
CA ASN A 325 1.69 12.10 -30.62
C ASN A 325 0.32 12.61 -30.16
N THR A 326 0.14 12.73 -28.84
CA THR A 326 -1.12 13.21 -28.26
C THR A 326 -1.34 14.71 -28.53
N ILE A 327 -0.27 15.52 -28.48
CA ILE A 327 -0.34 16.95 -28.84
C ILE A 327 -0.68 17.12 -30.31
N LEU A 328 -0.07 16.33 -31.19
CA LEU A 328 -0.32 16.42 -32.62
C LEU A 328 -1.74 15.97 -33.03
N LYS A 329 -2.32 15.02 -32.29
CA LYS A 329 -3.66 14.46 -32.56
C LYS A 329 -4.47 14.34 -31.27
N PRO A 330 -4.87 15.48 -30.67
CA PRO A 330 -5.49 15.49 -29.36
C PRO A 330 -6.90 14.88 -29.38
N THR A 331 -7.15 13.98 -28.42
CA THR A 331 -8.47 13.55 -28.00
C THR A 331 -8.50 13.56 -26.47
N PHE A 332 -9.67 13.78 -25.87
CA PHE A 332 -9.79 13.78 -24.41
C PHE A 332 -9.31 12.46 -23.79
N GLU A 333 -9.69 11.33 -24.38
CA GLU A 333 -9.29 10.00 -23.93
C GLU A 333 -7.75 9.83 -23.90
N LYS A 334 -7.04 10.26 -24.97
CA LYS A 334 -5.57 10.16 -25.01
C LYS A 334 -4.91 11.07 -23.99
N ILE A 335 -5.41 12.30 -23.82
CA ILE A 335 -4.89 13.24 -22.83
C ILE A 335 -5.12 12.67 -21.43
N PHE A 336 -6.30 12.16 -21.14
CA PHE A 336 -6.59 11.52 -19.85
C PHE A 336 -5.69 10.30 -19.58
N LEU A 337 -5.51 9.40 -20.56
CA LEU A 337 -4.64 8.23 -20.44
C LEU A 337 -3.17 8.61 -20.20
N LEU A 338 -2.71 9.65 -20.85
CA LEU A 338 -1.37 10.18 -20.60
C LEU A 338 -1.26 10.76 -19.20
N LEU A 339 -2.24 11.57 -18.79
CA LEU A 339 -2.25 12.18 -17.46
C LEU A 339 -2.33 11.15 -16.34
N ILE A 340 -3.21 10.16 -16.42
CA ILE A 340 -3.31 9.13 -15.36
C ILE A 340 -2.02 8.32 -15.23
N GLY A 341 -1.28 8.12 -16.33
CA GLY A 341 0.04 7.48 -16.30
C GLY A 341 1.16 8.38 -15.77
N MET A 342 1.10 9.70 -16.01
CA MET A 342 2.11 10.65 -15.55
C MET A 342 1.80 11.28 -14.19
N MET A 343 0.54 11.28 -13.76
CA MET A 343 0.09 11.95 -12.54
C MET A 343 0.83 11.46 -11.27
N PRO A 344 1.10 10.17 -11.07
CA PRO A 344 1.93 9.72 -9.97
C PRO A 344 3.31 10.39 -9.95
N THR A 345 3.94 10.57 -11.13
CA THR A 345 5.22 11.28 -11.25
C THR A 345 5.08 12.76 -10.91
N ILE A 346 4.06 13.42 -11.44
CA ILE A 346 3.81 14.85 -11.21
C ILE A 346 3.56 15.10 -9.73
N LEU A 347 2.69 14.32 -9.10
CA LEU A 347 2.37 14.46 -7.68
C LEU A 347 3.57 14.12 -6.79
N TYR A 348 4.36 13.10 -7.15
CA TYR A 348 5.61 12.80 -6.49
C TYR A 348 6.57 13.99 -6.50
N LEU A 349 6.76 14.64 -7.67
CA LEU A 349 7.63 15.80 -7.81
C LEU A 349 7.09 17.03 -7.06
N LEU A 350 5.79 17.27 -7.08
CA LEU A 350 5.15 18.36 -6.33
C LEU A 350 5.32 18.16 -4.82
N SER A 351 5.22 16.93 -4.35
CA SER A 351 5.49 16.58 -2.96
C SER A 351 6.97 16.72 -2.62
N ALA A 352 7.87 16.17 -3.44
CA ALA A 352 9.32 16.31 -3.24
C ALA A 352 9.79 17.78 -3.27
N GLY A 353 9.12 18.62 -4.03
CA GLY A 353 9.34 20.08 -4.08
C GLY A 353 8.67 20.87 -2.96
N GLY A 354 7.98 20.22 -2.02
CA GLY A 354 7.33 20.88 -0.88
C GLY A 354 6.02 21.60 -1.20
N ILE A 355 5.45 21.41 -2.41
CA ILE A 355 4.17 22.01 -2.83
C ILE A 355 3.00 21.23 -2.24
N LEU A 356 3.13 19.91 -2.12
CA LEU A 356 2.15 19.05 -1.46
C LEU A 356 2.71 18.55 -0.14
N THR A 357 1.89 18.56 0.90
CA THR A 357 2.23 18.13 2.27
C THR A 357 1.87 16.66 2.50
N ILE A 358 2.05 15.81 1.50
CA ILE A 358 1.81 14.38 1.52
C ILE A 358 3.12 13.68 1.20
N ASN A 359 3.45 12.61 1.90
CA ASN A 359 4.66 11.84 1.61
C ASN A 359 4.65 11.36 0.16
N LYS A 360 5.69 11.75 -0.59
CA LYS A 360 5.84 11.45 -2.02
C LYS A 360 5.68 9.97 -2.39
N ILE A 361 6.06 9.08 -1.48
CA ILE A 361 6.00 7.63 -1.71
C ILE A 361 4.56 7.12 -1.87
N ARG A 362 3.58 7.83 -1.30
CA ARG A 362 2.16 7.46 -1.43
C ARG A 362 1.72 7.41 -2.90
N PHE A 363 2.30 8.23 -3.75
CA PHE A 363 1.93 8.30 -5.17
C PHE A 363 2.46 7.14 -6.01
N VAL A 364 3.42 6.35 -5.52
CA VAL A 364 3.92 5.15 -6.20
C VAL A 364 3.19 3.85 -5.81
N TYR A 365 2.23 3.92 -4.89
CA TYR A 365 1.43 2.75 -4.46
C TYR A 365 0.28 2.39 -5.39
N GLY A 366 -0.15 3.24 -6.28
CA GLY A 366 -1.26 2.98 -7.19
C GLY A 366 -0.98 1.90 -8.22
N ALA A 367 -1.50 2.10 -9.43
CA ALA A 367 -1.28 1.19 -10.56
C ALA A 367 -0.44 1.84 -11.68
N PRO A 368 0.66 2.60 -11.39
CA PRO A 368 1.37 3.38 -12.40
C PRO A 368 1.98 2.50 -13.49
N TYR A 369 2.41 1.28 -13.17
CA TYR A 369 2.92 0.33 -14.18
C TYR A 369 1.86 -0.15 -15.14
N VAL A 370 0.59 -0.23 -14.76
CA VAL A 370 -0.49 -0.60 -15.68
C VAL A 370 -0.68 0.49 -16.73
N PHE A 371 -0.81 1.74 -16.29
CA PHE A 371 -1.01 2.87 -17.20
C PHE A 371 0.24 3.18 -18.02
N GLY A 372 1.41 3.16 -17.38
CA GLY A 372 2.71 3.32 -18.03
C GLY A 372 2.97 2.20 -19.05
N GLY A 373 2.67 0.94 -18.72
CA GLY A 373 2.83 -0.19 -19.62
C GLY A 373 1.90 -0.12 -20.85
N ILE A 374 0.64 0.28 -20.66
CA ILE A 374 -0.29 0.50 -21.76
C ILE A 374 0.20 1.66 -22.65
N ALA A 375 0.61 2.78 -22.05
CA ALA A 375 1.16 3.93 -22.76
C ALA A 375 2.45 3.56 -23.53
N ALA A 376 3.33 2.77 -22.93
CA ALA A 376 4.54 2.27 -23.56
C ALA A 376 4.22 1.42 -24.80
N ILE A 377 3.27 0.51 -24.71
CA ILE A 377 2.83 -0.28 -25.89
C ILE A 377 2.23 0.60 -26.96
N MET A 378 1.47 1.64 -26.62
CA MET A 378 0.96 2.61 -27.59
C MET A 378 2.12 3.32 -28.31
N ALA A 379 3.15 3.75 -27.58
CA ALA A 379 4.37 4.35 -28.15
C ALA A 379 5.16 3.35 -29.01
N ILE A 380 5.36 2.13 -28.54
CA ILE A 380 6.03 1.05 -29.28
C ILE A 380 5.33 0.79 -30.62
N ARG A 381 4.01 0.78 -30.64
CA ARG A 381 3.24 0.63 -31.89
C ARG A 381 3.51 1.76 -32.90
N LEU A 382 3.67 2.99 -32.41
CA LEU A 382 4.02 4.13 -33.27
C LEU A 382 5.43 3.99 -33.85
N ILE A 383 6.38 3.51 -33.04
CA ILE A 383 7.76 3.27 -33.48
C ILE A 383 7.81 2.13 -34.49
N ILE A 384 7.32 0.94 -34.10
CA ILE A 384 7.36 -0.27 -34.95
C ILE A 384 6.65 -0.05 -36.28
N GLY A 385 5.58 0.75 -36.29
CA GLY A 385 4.85 1.08 -37.51
C GLY A 385 5.66 1.84 -38.57
N LYS A 386 6.80 2.43 -38.18
CA LYS A 386 7.71 3.17 -39.08
C LYS A 386 8.84 2.30 -39.67
N PHE A 387 9.05 1.09 -39.13
CA PHE A 387 10.13 0.20 -39.58
C PHE A 387 9.64 -0.86 -40.57
N HIS A 388 10.40 -1.09 -41.63
CA HIS A 388 10.14 -2.18 -42.59
C HIS A 388 10.32 -3.54 -41.91
N ASN A 389 11.41 -3.71 -41.19
CA ASN A 389 11.67 -4.91 -40.36
C ASN A 389 11.21 -4.67 -38.93
N LYS A 390 10.08 -5.23 -38.53
CA LYS A 390 9.46 -5.09 -37.22
C LYS A 390 10.17 -5.88 -36.12
N LEU A 391 11.02 -6.85 -36.46
CA LEU A 391 11.74 -7.70 -35.54
C LEU A 391 12.85 -6.91 -34.81
N ILE A 392 13.57 -6.04 -35.51
CA ILE A 392 14.69 -5.27 -34.97
C ILE A 392 14.24 -4.39 -33.78
N PRO A 393 13.25 -3.47 -33.92
CA PRO A 393 12.82 -2.66 -32.78
C PRO A 393 12.13 -3.49 -31.69
N ALA A 394 11.48 -4.60 -32.01
CA ALA A 394 10.89 -5.49 -31.02
C ALA A 394 11.97 -6.18 -30.17
N LEU A 395 13.05 -6.68 -30.81
CA LEU A 395 14.19 -7.28 -30.16
C LEU A 395 14.94 -6.26 -29.27
N PHE A 396 15.18 -5.05 -29.82
CA PHE A 396 15.82 -3.98 -29.06
C PHE A 396 15.05 -3.62 -27.80
N LEU A 397 13.73 -3.46 -27.89
CA LEU A 397 12.88 -3.18 -26.74
C LEU A 397 12.87 -4.33 -25.73
N PHE A 398 12.85 -5.58 -26.21
CA PHE A 398 12.93 -6.76 -25.36
C PHE A 398 14.26 -6.79 -24.58
N LEU A 399 15.38 -6.49 -25.24
CA LEU A 399 16.70 -6.43 -24.60
C LEU A 399 16.81 -5.31 -23.54
N LEU A 400 16.04 -4.21 -23.67
CA LEU A 400 16.01 -3.16 -22.65
C LEU A 400 15.29 -3.57 -21.35
N PHE A 401 14.35 -4.50 -21.42
CA PHE A 401 13.61 -4.97 -20.24
C PHE A 401 14.27 -6.18 -19.56
N LEU A 402 14.94 -7.03 -20.32
CA LEU A 402 15.38 -8.35 -19.88
C LEU A 402 16.40 -8.34 -18.72
N PRO A 403 17.49 -7.53 -18.75
CA PRO A 403 18.51 -7.59 -17.72
C PRO A 403 17.97 -7.30 -16.33
N ASN A 404 17.11 -6.30 -16.21
CA ASN A 404 16.55 -5.88 -14.94
C ASN A 404 15.51 -6.86 -14.41
N THR A 405 14.79 -7.53 -15.29
CA THR A 405 13.88 -8.61 -14.92
C THR A 405 14.64 -9.75 -14.23
N PHE A 406 15.81 -10.14 -14.79
CA PHE A 406 16.66 -11.16 -14.14
C PHE A 406 17.20 -10.70 -12.79
N ILE A 407 17.66 -9.45 -12.68
CA ILE A 407 18.14 -8.90 -11.40
C ILE A 407 17.01 -8.90 -10.36
N SER A 408 15.82 -8.47 -10.73
CA SER A 408 14.66 -8.47 -9.83
C SER A 408 14.26 -9.88 -9.41
N LEU A 409 14.28 -10.85 -10.32
CA LEU A 409 14.01 -12.27 -10.00
C LEU A 409 15.09 -12.86 -9.09
N LYS A 410 16.37 -12.54 -9.32
CA LYS A 410 17.46 -12.94 -8.43
C LYS A 410 17.26 -12.35 -7.04
N ASN A 411 16.97 -11.05 -6.93
CA ASN A 411 16.73 -10.39 -5.65
C ASN A 411 15.52 -10.99 -4.92
N TYR A 412 14.43 -11.28 -5.63
CA TYR A 412 13.28 -12.00 -5.08
C TYR A 412 13.68 -13.36 -4.50
N ARG A 413 14.45 -14.16 -5.27
CA ARG A 413 14.92 -15.46 -4.80
C ARG A 413 15.78 -15.35 -3.54
N GLU A 414 16.77 -14.47 -3.54
CA GLU A 414 17.74 -14.35 -2.44
C GLU A 414 17.16 -13.71 -1.19
N ARG A 415 16.26 -12.74 -1.33
CA ARG A 415 15.70 -11.99 -0.20
C ARG A 415 14.41 -12.59 0.33
N ASP A 416 13.50 -13.00 -0.56
CA ASP A 416 12.13 -13.32 -0.16
C ASP A 416 11.87 -14.85 -0.12
N VAL A 417 12.49 -15.61 -1.02
CA VAL A 417 12.29 -17.07 -1.10
C VAL A 417 13.26 -17.83 -0.22
N LYS A 418 14.54 -17.44 -0.21
CA LYS A 418 15.58 -18.09 0.59
C LYS A 418 15.51 -17.62 2.03
N ILE A 419 15.45 -18.56 2.95
CA ILE A 419 15.47 -18.26 4.38
C ILE A 419 16.94 -18.22 4.80
N THR A 420 17.48 -17.01 5.01
CA THR A 420 18.86 -16.80 5.45
C THR A 420 18.98 -16.63 6.96
N ASN A 421 17.93 -16.11 7.60
CA ASN A 421 17.86 -15.89 9.04
C ASN A 421 16.46 -16.19 9.54
N TYR A 422 16.37 -16.80 10.71
CA TYR A 422 15.11 -16.98 11.44
C TYR A 422 14.83 -15.71 12.26
N ASN A 423 14.31 -14.69 11.58
CA ASN A 423 13.98 -13.40 12.20
C ASN A 423 12.95 -13.60 13.33
N ASN A 424 13.25 -13.05 14.51
CA ASN A 424 12.37 -13.09 15.67
C ASN A 424 11.03 -12.35 15.47
N ASN A 425 10.90 -11.55 14.42
CA ASN A 425 9.64 -10.89 14.08
C ASN A 425 8.71 -11.77 13.24
N GLU A 426 9.22 -12.84 12.60
CA GLU A 426 8.44 -13.78 11.79
C GLU A 426 8.23 -15.15 12.50
N PHE A 427 9.25 -15.60 13.23
CA PHE A 427 9.27 -16.90 13.94
C PHE A 427 9.27 -16.65 15.44
N ILE A 428 8.07 -16.46 15.98
CA ILE A 428 7.84 -16.09 17.38
C ILE A 428 7.86 -17.34 18.26
N PRO A 429 8.50 -17.32 19.44
CA PRO A 429 8.39 -18.42 20.40
C PRO A 429 6.93 -18.73 20.74
N THR A 430 6.55 -20.02 20.67
CA THR A 430 5.15 -20.45 20.88
C THR A 430 4.62 -20.04 22.24
N ILE A 431 5.50 -19.96 23.23
CA ILE A 431 5.15 -19.54 24.59
C ILE A 431 4.53 -18.12 24.66
N TYR A 432 4.86 -17.21 23.73
CA TYR A 432 4.23 -15.89 23.70
C TYR A 432 2.75 -15.93 23.33
N PHE A 433 2.35 -16.90 22.50
CA PHE A 433 0.94 -17.11 22.17
C PHE A 433 0.16 -17.72 23.34
N GLU A 434 0.79 -18.60 24.11
CA GLU A 434 0.18 -19.14 25.33
C GLU A 434 0.00 -18.03 26.41
N ALA A 435 0.95 -17.13 26.53
CA ALA A 435 0.82 -15.95 27.38
C ALA A 435 -0.25 -14.97 26.86
N ALA A 436 -0.38 -14.82 25.56
CA ALA A 436 -1.46 -14.04 24.93
C ALA A 436 -2.84 -14.68 25.18
N ASP A 437 -2.96 -16.01 25.08
CA ASP A 437 -4.17 -16.75 25.40
C ASP A 437 -4.58 -16.61 26.86
N PHE A 438 -3.59 -16.63 27.78
CA PHE A 438 -3.84 -16.33 29.20
C PHE A 438 -4.43 -14.91 29.38
N LEU A 439 -3.84 -13.89 28.74
CA LEU A 439 -4.37 -12.52 28.80
C LEU A 439 -5.80 -12.46 28.26
N ASN A 440 -6.06 -13.08 27.11
CA ASN A 440 -7.43 -13.11 26.55
C ASN A 440 -8.47 -13.75 27.47
N GLY A 441 -8.08 -14.77 28.23
CA GLY A 441 -8.99 -15.47 29.14
C GLY A 441 -9.17 -14.83 30.52
N ASN A 442 -8.25 -13.93 30.93
CA ASN A 442 -8.15 -13.47 32.32
C ASN A 442 -8.10 -11.94 32.47
N THR A 443 -8.26 -11.17 31.40
CA THR A 443 -8.27 -9.70 31.43
C THR A 443 -9.55 -9.14 30.81
N GLU A 444 -9.90 -7.92 31.20
CA GLU A 444 -10.99 -7.18 30.55
C GLU A 444 -10.54 -6.66 29.18
N GLU A 445 -11.51 -6.39 28.30
CA GLU A 445 -11.23 -5.79 26.99
C GLU A 445 -10.57 -4.41 27.18
N PHE A 446 -9.47 -4.18 26.47
CA PHE A 446 -8.65 -2.97 26.53
C PHE A 446 -7.93 -2.73 27.87
N SER A 447 -7.74 -3.75 28.72
CA SER A 447 -6.82 -3.66 29.86
C SER A 447 -5.41 -3.29 29.40
N ASN A 448 -4.74 -2.42 30.15
CA ASN A 448 -3.41 -1.89 29.81
C ASN A 448 -2.30 -2.83 30.24
N VAL A 449 -1.44 -3.22 29.30
CA VAL A 449 -0.29 -4.10 29.52
C VAL A 449 1.01 -3.33 29.30
N LEU A 450 1.88 -3.29 30.29
CA LEU A 450 3.28 -2.85 30.14
C LEU A 450 4.10 -4.02 29.60
N ILE A 451 4.82 -3.78 28.51
CA ILE A 451 5.48 -4.83 27.74
C ILE A 451 6.69 -4.25 26.99
N PRO A 452 7.77 -5.01 26.73
CA PRO A 452 8.85 -4.56 25.85
C PRO A 452 8.35 -4.26 24.44
N PHE A 453 8.93 -3.25 23.80
CA PHE A 453 8.51 -2.75 22.47
C PHE A 453 8.31 -3.86 21.43
N ASN A 454 9.29 -4.75 21.28
CA ASN A 454 9.24 -5.80 20.27
C ASN A 454 8.04 -6.75 20.42
N ILE A 455 7.64 -7.04 21.66
CA ILE A 455 6.48 -7.89 21.98
C ILE A 455 5.21 -7.05 21.95
N GLY A 456 5.29 -5.77 22.34
CA GLY A 456 4.19 -4.83 22.28
C GLY A 456 3.70 -4.58 20.85
N THR A 457 4.56 -4.68 19.85
CA THR A 457 4.17 -4.66 18.44
C THR A 457 3.30 -5.87 18.07
N LEU A 458 3.59 -7.03 18.63
CA LEU A 458 2.91 -8.29 18.32
C LEU A 458 1.58 -8.46 19.09
N LEU A 459 1.58 -8.12 20.38
CA LEU A 459 0.54 -8.53 21.33
C LEU A 459 -0.87 -8.12 20.92
N PRO A 460 -1.17 -6.87 20.46
CA PRO A 460 -2.52 -6.48 20.07
C PRO A 460 -3.09 -7.26 18.88
N ALA A 461 -2.25 -7.87 18.05
CA ALA A 461 -2.71 -8.74 16.97
C ALA A 461 -3.34 -10.04 17.49
N TYR A 462 -3.00 -10.47 18.70
CA TYR A 462 -3.42 -11.73 19.30
C TYR A 462 -4.23 -11.59 20.58
N THR A 463 -4.28 -10.36 21.18
CA THR A 463 -5.04 -10.10 22.41
C THR A 463 -5.98 -8.91 22.25
N HIS A 464 -6.98 -8.81 23.12
CA HIS A 464 -7.86 -7.65 23.19
C HIS A 464 -7.29 -6.50 24.05
N ASN A 465 -6.08 -6.65 24.56
CA ASN A 465 -5.44 -5.70 25.46
C ASN A 465 -4.85 -4.50 24.71
N LYS A 466 -4.69 -3.40 25.41
CA LYS A 466 -3.83 -2.29 25.03
C LYS A 466 -2.41 -2.50 25.53
N VAL A 467 -1.44 -1.99 24.78
CA VAL A 467 -0.04 -2.01 25.19
C VAL A 467 0.47 -0.59 25.47
N TYR A 468 1.41 -0.50 26.41
CA TYR A 468 2.06 0.77 26.74
C TYR A 468 2.84 1.35 25.55
N ILE A 469 3.48 0.47 24.78
CA ILE A 469 4.26 0.80 23.58
C ILE A 469 4.21 -0.37 22.58
N GLY A 470 4.11 -0.08 21.28
CA GLY A 470 4.08 -1.15 20.27
C GLY A 470 4.24 -0.69 18.81
N HIS A 471 3.67 0.43 18.40
CA HIS A 471 3.74 0.93 17.03
C HIS A 471 4.13 2.40 17.02
N GLU A 472 5.17 2.77 16.23
CA GLU A 472 5.77 4.11 16.30
C GLU A 472 4.75 5.24 16.09
N VAL A 473 3.88 5.11 15.08
CA VAL A 473 2.90 6.16 14.73
C VAL A 473 1.70 6.18 15.69
N SER A 474 1.33 5.03 16.24
CA SER A 474 0.13 4.87 17.07
C SER A 474 0.40 5.03 18.57
N THR A 475 1.63 4.85 19.01
CA THR A 475 2.00 5.05 20.40
C THR A 475 2.17 6.55 20.70
N ALA A 476 1.37 7.09 21.61
CA ALA A 476 1.54 8.46 22.07
C ALA A 476 2.90 8.63 22.77
N ASP A 477 3.62 9.71 22.44
CA ASP A 477 4.99 9.95 22.95
C ASP A 477 5.90 8.72 22.81
N PHE A 478 5.96 8.17 21.59
CA PHE A 478 6.68 6.92 21.31
C PHE A 478 8.11 6.91 21.88
N TRP A 479 8.90 7.95 21.62
CA TRP A 479 10.30 7.97 22.05
C TRP A 479 10.47 8.08 23.56
N GLY A 480 9.61 8.85 24.24
CA GLY A 480 9.57 8.91 25.71
C GLY A 480 9.20 7.56 26.33
N LYS A 481 8.15 6.91 25.80
CA LYS A 481 7.73 5.58 26.25
C LYS A 481 8.76 4.50 25.92
N TYR A 482 9.44 4.59 24.78
CA TYR A 482 10.51 3.67 24.41
C TYR A 482 11.67 3.73 25.40
N ALA A 483 12.13 4.93 25.75
CA ALA A 483 13.18 5.12 26.73
C ALA A 483 12.78 4.57 28.11
N LEU A 484 11.55 4.89 28.58
CA LEU A 484 11.04 4.40 29.86
C LEU A 484 10.87 2.86 29.88
N SER A 485 10.38 2.28 28.78
CA SER A 485 10.26 0.83 28.63
C SER A 485 11.63 0.14 28.69
N ASN A 486 12.65 0.70 28.04
CA ASN A 486 14.01 0.17 28.10
C ASN A 486 14.59 0.22 29.51
N ARG A 487 14.43 1.32 30.23
CA ARG A 487 14.84 1.43 31.62
C ARG A 487 14.12 0.40 32.49
N PHE A 488 12.83 0.23 32.33
CA PHE A 488 12.03 -0.72 33.10
C PHE A 488 12.44 -2.19 32.88
N PHE A 489 12.58 -2.61 31.64
CA PHE A 489 12.79 -4.02 31.29
C PHE A 489 14.26 -4.44 31.21
N TYR A 490 15.14 -3.59 30.69
CA TYR A 490 16.52 -3.97 30.35
C TYR A 490 17.56 -3.35 31.29
N GLU A 491 17.52 -2.05 31.54
CA GLU A 491 18.43 -1.38 32.46
C GLU A 491 18.08 -1.69 33.91
N LYS A 492 16.79 -1.80 34.24
CA LYS A 492 16.25 -2.15 35.55
C LYS A 492 16.71 -1.21 36.65
N ASP A 493 16.92 0.06 36.31
CA ASP A 493 17.51 1.09 37.17
C ASP A 493 16.48 2.04 37.80
N MET A 494 15.18 1.77 37.61
CA MET A 494 14.11 2.60 38.13
C MET A 494 14.01 2.46 39.66
N ASN A 495 13.91 3.59 40.34
CA ASN A 495 13.61 3.63 41.76
C ASN A 495 12.10 3.37 42.03
N ARG A 496 11.75 3.28 43.32
CA ARG A 496 10.38 2.96 43.77
C ARG A 496 9.33 3.93 43.19
N ASP A 497 9.60 5.23 43.25
CA ASP A 497 8.67 6.26 42.80
C ASP A 497 8.48 6.25 41.29
N GLU A 498 9.54 5.98 40.54
CA GLU A 498 9.50 5.84 39.08
C GLU A 498 8.66 4.63 38.66
N VAL A 499 8.84 3.47 39.34
CA VAL A 499 8.03 2.27 39.08
C VAL A 499 6.56 2.54 39.40
N GLN A 500 6.25 3.12 40.56
CA GLN A 500 4.89 3.50 40.91
C GLN A 500 4.28 4.46 39.92
N LYS A 501 5.06 5.44 39.45
CA LYS A 501 4.60 6.44 38.47
C LYS A 501 4.32 5.83 37.11
N ILE A 502 5.18 4.96 36.56
CA ILE A 502 4.93 4.34 35.25
C ILE A 502 3.70 3.44 35.30
N LEU A 503 3.52 2.66 36.36
CA LEU A 503 2.38 1.77 36.51
C LEU A 503 1.08 2.55 36.77
N GLY A 504 1.09 3.53 37.71
CA GLY A 504 -0.10 4.28 38.10
C GLY A 504 -0.58 5.28 37.06
N ASN A 505 0.32 6.13 36.53
CA ASN A 505 -0.08 7.17 35.57
C ASN A 505 -0.63 6.60 34.27
N ASN A 506 -0.15 5.43 33.86
CA ASN A 506 -0.59 4.75 32.63
C ASN A 506 -1.67 3.70 32.90
N ARG A 507 -2.16 3.59 34.14
CA ARG A 507 -3.17 2.61 34.56
C ARG A 507 -2.81 1.20 34.09
N ILE A 508 -1.55 0.81 34.32
CA ILE A 508 -1.05 -0.50 33.92
C ILE A 508 -1.68 -1.54 34.87
N GLU A 509 -2.41 -2.48 34.30
CA GLU A 509 -3.05 -3.56 35.03
C GLU A 509 -2.20 -4.83 35.04
N TYR A 510 -1.44 -5.04 33.94
CA TYR A 510 -0.60 -6.22 33.76
C TYR A 510 0.78 -5.82 33.24
N VAL A 511 1.78 -6.61 33.64
CA VAL A 511 3.16 -6.49 33.13
C VAL A 511 3.55 -7.82 32.51
N PHE A 512 3.87 -7.81 31.22
CA PHE A 512 4.40 -8.96 30.51
C PHE A 512 5.93 -8.94 30.60
N TRP A 513 6.48 -9.89 31.35
CA TRP A 513 7.90 -9.93 31.68
C TRP A 513 8.60 -11.08 30.99
N ASP A 514 9.64 -10.80 30.20
CA ASP A 514 10.52 -11.77 29.54
C ASP A 514 12.02 -11.48 29.76
N SER A 515 12.33 -10.54 30.66
CA SER A 515 13.65 -9.92 30.77
C SER A 515 14.50 -10.50 31.90
N GLY A 516 14.33 -11.78 32.23
CA GLY A 516 15.09 -12.47 33.27
C GLY A 516 14.63 -12.12 34.71
N PRO A 517 15.50 -12.11 35.71
CA PRO A 517 15.09 -11.87 37.10
C PRO A 517 14.43 -10.50 37.31
N LEU A 518 13.29 -10.51 38.01
CA LEU A 518 12.59 -9.29 38.40
C LEU A 518 13.36 -8.61 39.54
N PRO A 519 13.62 -7.28 39.48
CA PRO A 519 14.18 -6.53 40.61
C PRO A 519 13.28 -6.61 41.84
N GLU A 520 13.87 -6.69 43.03
CA GLU A 520 13.13 -6.81 44.30
C GLU A 520 12.14 -5.65 44.49
N ILE A 521 12.57 -4.42 44.22
CA ILE A 521 11.73 -3.20 44.29
C ILE A 521 10.47 -3.34 43.44
N TYR A 522 10.54 -3.97 42.26
CA TYR A 522 9.38 -4.10 41.37
C TYR A 522 8.36 -5.11 41.91
N SER A 523 8.82 -6.12 42.66
CA SER A 523 7.93 -7.13 43.26
C SER A 523 6.96 -6.57 44.31
N GLU A 524 7.25 -5.42 44.87
CA GLU A 524 6.33 -4.73 45.81
C GLU A 524 5.03 -4.31 45.10
N PHE A 525 5.12 -3.90 43.82
CA PHE A 525 4.01 -3.32 43.05
C PHE A 525 3.22 -4.33 42.24
N MET A 526 3.68 -5.57 42.12
CA MET A 526 3.03 -6.55 41.25
C MET A 526 3.18 -7.98 41.78
N ALA A 527 2.22 -8.86 41.42
CA ALA A 527 2.20 -10.26 41.81
C ALA A 527 2.10 -11.15 40.57
N PRO A 528 2.81 -12.29 40.49
CA PRO A 528 2.74 -13.18 39.35
C PRO A 528 1.38 -13.87 39.26
N VAL A 529 0.76 -13.83 38.07
CA VAL A 529 -0.52 -14.48 37.80
C VAL A 529 -0.41 -15.57 36.69
N PHE A 530 0.67 -15.53 35.92
CA PHE A 530 1.03 -16.56 34.95
C PHE A 530 2.53 -16.75 34.95
N ARG A 531 3.00 -18.01 34.86
CA ARG A 531 4.42 -18.33 34.71
C ARG A 531 4.58 -19.57 33.84
N LYS A 532 5.36 -19.42 32.78
CA LYS A 532 5.78 -20.54 31.94
C LYS A 532 7.18 -20.26 31.40
N GLU A 533 8.11 -21.21 31.59
CA GLU A 533 9.53 -21.04 31.25
C GLU A 533 10.10 -19.68 31.75
N HIS A 534 10.53 -18.81 30.82
CA HIS A 534 11.08 -17.48 31.12
C HIS A 534 10.04 -16.36 31.12
N ILE A 535 8.79 -16.65 30.70
CA ILE A 535 7.72 -15.65 30.65
C ILE A 535 6.94 -15.64 31.95
N VAL A 536 6.74 -14.44 32.49
CA VAL A 536 5.90 -14.21 33.66
C VAL A 536 4.96 -13.04 33.37
N ILE A 537 3.66 -13.24 33.60
CA ILE A 537 2.72 -12.12 33.63
C ILE A 537 2.44 -11.77 35.07
N TYR A 538 2.64 -10.52 35.42
CA TYR A 538 2.33 -9.96 36.73
C TYR A 538 1.04 -9.13 36.63
N LYS A 539 0.20 -9.22 37.67
CA LYS A 539 -0.89 -8.28 37.88
C LYS A 539 -0.40 -7.18 38.84
N THR A 540 -0.67 -5.92 38.52
CA THR A 540 -0.30 -4.80 39.41
C THR A 540 -1.17 -4.76 40.64
N LYS A 541 -0.61 -4.19 41.72
CA LYS A 541 -1.29 -3.99 43.02
C LYS A 541 -1.69 -2.54 43.25
N ILE A 542 -1.60 -1.71 42.18
CA ILE A 542 -1.84 -0.26 42.23
C ILE A 542 -3.26 0.05 41.79
#